data_c42a4d1033d4ad6418aed32cecc11181
#
_entry.id   c42a4d1033d4ad6418aed32cecc11181
#
_cell.length_a   1.000
_cell.length_b   1.000
_cell.length_c   1.000
_cell.angle_alpha   90.00
_cell.angle_beta   90.00
_cell.angle_gamma   90.00
#
_symmetry.space_group_name_H-M   'P 1'
#
loop_
_entity.id
_entity.type
_entity.pdbx_description
1 polymer ?
#
loop_
_entity_poly.entity_id
_entity_poly.type
_entity_poly.pdbx_seq_one_letter_code
_entity_poly.pdbx_strand_id
1 'polypeptide(L)'
;VQGTILIADAIATNRIALKVKLCAAYYHVVQAENMEEALTCVRDNPPDLVICALTLPGGGAADLCRALKASGDSAQLPVLAIGNADQAVDRFAALEAGANDVLLKPLDCTLLLGRARSLIRARNAADEWEMRDDTSRALGLAEPAAQFTAEFTARSHCVIIHSDSAMSVNWAKHLRPQLRARLTLANPEEAIRAAAANGPPDAFVLVLPQDPVPATAALRLISTLRANAQTRHTGLLVVQLAPDAALAATALDL
;
A
#
# COMPACT_ATOMS: atom_id res chain seq x y z
N VAL A 1 13.91 9.78 15.07
CA VAL A 1 13.62 8.41 14.59
C VAL A 1 12.35 8.47 13.78
N GLN A 2 12.37 7.98 12.56
CA GLN A 2 11.19 8.02 11.66
C GLN A 2 10.18 6.89 11.95
N GLY A 3 10.47 6.02 12.91
CA GLY A 3 9.65 4.88 13.29
C GLY A 3 10.48 3.62 13.53
N THR A 4 9.82 2.56 13.99
CA THR A 4 10.41 1.25 14.26
C THR A 4 10.01 0.25 13.19
N ILE A 5 10.99 -0.43 12.60
CA ILE A 5 10.78 -1.45 11.57
C ILE A 5 11.30 -2.80 12.10
N LEU A 6 10.44 -3.82 12.07
CA LEU A 6 10.82 -5.19 12.33
C LEU A 6 11.26 -5.86 11.01
N ILE A 7 12.44 -6.48 11.00
CA ILE A 7 12.91 -7.31 9.89
C ILE A 7 12.83 -8.77 10.32
N ALA A 8 12.06 -9.58 9.61
CA ALA A 8 11.94 -11.02 9.80
C ALA A 8 12.51 -11.76 8.57
N ASP A 9 13.71 -12.30 8.69
CA ASP A 9 14.40 -13.08 7.64
C ASP A 9 15.34 -14.09 8.33
N ALA A 10 15.33 -15.36 7.93
CA ALA A 10 16.20 -16.39 8.48
C ALA A 10 17.69 -16.12 8.23
N ILE A 11 18.00 -15.43 7.14
CA ILE A 11 19.37 -15.22 6.67
C ILE A 11 19.96 -13.96 7.32
N ALA A 12 20.94 -14.13 8.20
CA ALA A 12 21.58 -13.03 8.93
C ALA A 12 22.15 -11.94 8.02
N THR A 13 22.76 -12.30 6.89
CA THR A 13 23.31 -11.33 5.92
C THR A 13 22.23 -10.43 5.33
N ASN A 14 21.04 -10.96 5.07
CA ASN A 14 19.89 -10.16 4.59
C ASN A 14 19.43 -9.18 5.67
N ARG A 15 19.30 -9.65 6.93
CA ARG A 15 18.91 -8.79 8.06
C ARG A 15 19.91 -7.65 8.27
N ILE A 16 21.21 -7.95 8.21
CA ILE A 16 22.27 -6.94 8.36
C ILE A 16 22.22 -5.93 7.22
N ALA A 17 22.09 -6.38 5.97
CA ALA A 17 22.02 -5.50 4.81
C ALA A 17 20.81 -4.57 4.85
N LEU A 18 19.63 -5.08 5.20
CA LEU A 18 18.42 -4.29 5.38
C LEU A 18 18.57 -3.31 6.55
N LYS A 19 19.08 -3.78 7.69
CA LYS A 19 19.31 -2.93 8.86
C LYS A 19 20.20 -1.73 8.54
N VAL A 20 21.32 -1.94 7.86
CA VAL A 20 22.23 -0.84 7.48
C VAL A 20 21.48 0.20 6.64
N LYS A 21 20.72 -0.22 5.64
CA LYS A 21 19.95 0.66 4.75
C LYS A 21 18.87 1.45 5.50
N LEU A 22 18.13 0.79 6.39
CA LEU A 22 17.03 1.41 7.14
C LEU A 22 17.56 2.32 8.26
N CYS A 23 18.63 1.93 8.96
CA CYS A 23 19.28 2.78 9.95
C CYS A 23 19.88 4.04 9.32
N ALA A 24 20.45 3.95 8.10
CA ALA A 24 20.92 5.11 7.35
C ALA A 24 19.80 6.09 7.01
N ALA A 25 18.56 5.61 6.93
CA ALA A 25 17.34 6.40 6.76
C ALA A 25 16.65 6.76 8.09
N TYR A 26 17.36 6.67 9.22
CA TYR A 26 16.92 7.05 10.57
C TYR A 26 15.78 6.22 11.16
N TYR A 27 15.54 5.00 10.68
CA TYR A 27 14.62 4.06 11.32
C TYR A 27 15.29 3.30 12.46
N HIS A 28 14.52 3.04 13.52
CA HIS A 28 14.92 2.02 14.51
C HIS A 28 14.60 0.64 13.95
N VAL A 29 15.55 -0.32 14.07
CA VAL A 29 15.40 -1.64 13.44
C VAL A 29 15.52 -2.74 14.48
N VAL A 30 14.46 -3.53 14.60
CA VAL A 30 14.40 -4.78 15.36
C VAL A 30 14.53 -5.94 14.38
N GLN A 31 15.09 -7.06 14.80
CA GLN A 31 15.33 -8.23 13.94
C GLN A 31 14.74 -9.48 14.57
N ALA A 32 14.22 -10.37 13.73
CA ALA A 32 13.77 -11.70 14.07
C ALA A 32 14.28 -12.73 13.05
N GLU A 33 14.60 -13.92 13.50
CA GLU A 33 15.15 -14.99 12.66
C GLU A 33 14.06 -15.99 12.20
N ASN A 34 12.95 -16.02 12.90
CA ASN A 34 11.84 -16.95 12.69
C ASN A 34 10.51 -16.27 13.03
N MET A 35 9.42 -16.98 12.76
CA MET A 35 8.07 -16.48 12.96
C MET A 35 7.74 -16.24 14.44
N GLU A 36 8.18 -17.10 15.35
CA GLU A 36 7.91 -17.00 16.78
C GLU A 36 8.53 -15.73 17.38
N GLU A 37 9.79 -15.47 17.05
CA GLU A 37 10.46 -14.23 17.44
C GLU A 37 9.78 -13.00 16.85
N ALA A 38 9.37 -13.06 15.58
CA ALA A 38 8.68 -11.95 14.93
C ALA A 38 7.37 -11.62 15.65
N LEU A 39 6.55 -12.61 15.96
CA LEU A 39 5.30 -12.43 16.70
C LEU A 39 5.52 -11.95 18.14
N THR A 40 6.57 -12.43 18.80
CA THR A 40 6.96 -11.96 20.12
C THR A 40 7.37 -10.49 20.10
N CYS A 41 8.20 -10.09 19.13
CA CYS A 41 8.59 -8.69 18.96
C CYS A 41 7.38 -7.78 18.72
N VAL A 42 6.42 -8.20 17.87
CA VAL A 42 5.21 -7.41 17.61
C VAL A 42 4.36 -7.24 18.88
N ARG A 43 4.24 -8.29 19.70
CA ARG A 43 3.44 -8.28 20.92
C ARG A 43 4.05 -7.41 22.01
N ASP A 44 5.37 -7.53 22.23
CA ASP A 44 6.07 -6.85 23.31
C ASP A 44 6.34 -5.38 23.00
N ASN A 45 6.61 -5.06 21.74
CA ASN A 45 6.89 -3.70 21.28
C ASN A 45 6.46 -3.52 19.81
N PRO A 46 5.19 -3.16 19.55
CA PRO A 46 4.63 -3.09 18.21
C PRO A 46 5.45 -2.17 17.29
N PRO A 47 5.96 -2.67 16.15
CA PRO A 47 6.67 -1.84 15.17
C PRO A 47 5.67 -1.05 14.31
N ASP A 48 6.16 -0.05 13.57
CA ASP A 48 5.36 0.70 12.61
C ASP A 48 5.22 -0.02 11.27
N LEU A 49 6.14 -0.92 10.96
CA LEU A 49 6.17 -1.73 9.74
C LEU A 49 6.89 -3.06 10.00
N VAL A 50 6.39 -4.14 9.43
CA VAL A 50 7.10 -5.42 9.35
C VAL A 50 7.60 -5.64 7.93
N ILE A 51 8.90 -5.93 7.79
CA ILE A 51 9.52 -6.41 6.56
C ILE A 51 9.80 -7.90 6.75
N CYS A 52 9.12 -8.76 6.00
CA CYS A 52 9.20 -10.20 6.17
C CYS A 52 9.65 -10.91 4.89
N ALA A 53 10.58 -11.85 5.01
CA ALA A 53 10.90 -12.75 3.91
C ALA A 53 9.67 -13.61 3.54
N LEU A 54 9.46 -13.90 2.25
CA LEU A 54 8.36 -14.76 1.81
C LEU A 54 8.40 -16.13 2.48
N THR A 55 9.61 -16.66 2.72
CA THR A 55 9.85 -17.91 3.46
C THR A 55 10.62 -17.62 4.74
N LEU A 56 10.10 -18.08 5.86
CA LEU A 56 10.67 -17.91 7.19
C LEU A 56 10.48 -19.21 7.99
N PRO A 57 11.42 -19.64 8.83
CA PRO A 57 11.23 -20.79 9.71
C PRO A 57 10.00 -20.62 10.61
N GLY A 58 9.15 -21.63 10.64
CA GLY A 58 7.89 -21.61 11.40
C GLY A 58 6.70 -21.02 10.66
N GLY A 59 6.88 -20.53 9.43
CA GLY A 59 5.85 -19.96 8.57
C GLY A 59 6.38 -18.78 7.78
N GLY A 60 5.84 -18.55 6.58
CA GLY A 60 6.24 -17.44 5.69
C GLY A 60 5.50 -16.14 5.95
N ALA A 61 5.71 -15.16 5.05
CA ALA A 61 5.02 -13.87 5.12
C ALA A 61 3.49 -14.01 5.13
N ALA A 62 2.95 -15.00 4.42
CA ALA A 62 1.51 -15.28 4.41
C ALA A 62 1.00 -15.72 5.80
N ASP A 63 1.74 -16.59 6.48
CA ASP A 63 1.35 -17.08 7.81
C ASP A 63 1.47 -15.97 8.85
N LEU A 64 2.52 -15.16 8.75
CA LEU A 64 2.69 -13.98 9.60
C LEU A 64 1.53 -12.99 9.42
N CYS A 65 1.15 -12.71 8.17
CA CYS A 65 0.00 -11.84 7.89
C CYS A 65 -1.29 -12.38 8.51
N ARG A 66 -1.58 -13.67 8.35
CA ARG A 66 -2.76 -14.29 8.96
C ARG A 66 -2.76 -14.18 10.48
N ALA A 67 -1.61 -14.45 11.12
CA ALA A 67 -1.47 -14.34 12.57
C ALA A 67 -1.68 -12.89 13.06
N LEU A 68 -1.11 -11.90 12.38
CA LEU A 68 -1.30 -10.48 12.71
C LEU A 68 -2.75 -10.02 12.50
N LYS A 69 -3.39 -10.43 11.41
CA LYS A 69 -4.80 -10.08 11.12
C LYS A 69 -5.78 -10.74 12.10
N ALA A 70 -5.45 -11.89 12.65
CA ALA A 70 -6.25 -12.56 13.69
C ALA A 70 -6.10 -11.90 15.08
N SER A 71 -5.05 -11.12 15.31
CA SER A 71 -4.81 -10.37 16.53
C SER A 71 -5.37 -8.96 16.36
N GLY A 72 -6.41 -8.61 17.15
CA GLY A 72 -7.10 -7.31 17.03
C GLY A 72 -6.14 -6.12 17.05
N ASP A 73 -5.19 -6.10 17.97
CA ASP A 73 -4.26 -4.97 18.18
C ASP A 73 -3.24 -4.80 17.05
N SER A 74 -2.93 -5.88 16.31
CA SER A 74 -1.94 -5.88 15.22
C SER A 74 -2.57 -5.95 13.83
N ALA A 75 -3.90 -5.95 13.72
CA ALA A 75 -4.61 -6.14 12.46
C ALA A 75 -4.26 -5.08 11.40
N GLN A 76 -3.98 -3.86 11.84
CA GLN A 76 -3.64 -2.73 10.98
C GLN A 76 -2.12 -2.60 10.71
N LEU A 77 -1.28 -3.45 11.34
CA LEU A 77 0.16 -3.41 11.15
C LEU A 77 0.53 -3.73 9.70
N PRO A 78 1.21 -2.82 8.98
CA PRO A 78 1.57 -3.07 7.60
C PRO A 78 2.70 -4.10 7.49
N VAL A 79 2.58 -4.97 6.50
CA VAL A 79 3.56 -6.00 6.18
C VAL A 79 4.06 -5.81 4.74
N LEU A 80 5.37 -5.63 4.59
CA LEU A 80 6.07 -5.59 3.32
C LEU A 80 6.82 -6.92 3.15
N ALA A 81 6.38 -7.75 2.23
CA ALA A 81 7.05 -9.02 1.96
C ALA A 81 8.24 -8.84 1.02
N ILE A 82 9.29 -9.65 1.20
CA ILE A 82 10.48 -9.65 0.34
C ILE A 82 10.78 -11.07 -0.13
N GLY A 83 10.98 -11.24 -1.42
CA GLY A 83 11.30 -12.54 -2.00
C GLY A 83 12.00 -12.50 -3.35
N ASN A 84 12.22 -13.66 -3.92
CA ASN A 84 12.80 -13.81 -5.26
C ASN A 84 11.70 -13.89 -6.33
N ALA A 85 12.09 -13.67 -7.58
CA ALA A 85 11.16 -13.68 -8.72
C ALA A 85 10.52 -15.06 -8.97
N ASP A 86 11.21 -16.14 -8.63
CA ASP A 86 10.77 -17.53 -8.76
C ASP A 86 9.71 -17.95 -7.71
N GLN A 87 9.52 -17.16 -6.65
CA GLN A 87 8.56 -17.42 -5.58
C GLN A 87 7.15 -16.86 -5.89
N ALA A 88 6.63 -17.09 -7.10
CA ALA A 88 5.35 -16.51 -7.53
C ALA A 88 4.17 -16.94 -6.64
N VAL A 89 4.11 -18.22 -6.27
CA VAL A 89 3.02 -18.76 -5.42
C VAL A 89 3.03 -18.12 -4.04
N ASP A 90 4.21 -18.03 -3.42
CA ASP A 90 4.35 -17.43 -2.08
C ASP A 90 3.99 -15.94 -2.07
N ARG A 91 4.30 -15.22 -3.18
CA ARG A 91 3.90 -13.82 -3.35
C ARG A 91 2.39 -13.64 -3.36
N PHE A 92 1.68 -14.44 -4.16
CA PHE A 92 0.22 -14.39 -4.20
C PHE A 92 -0.38 -14.75 -2.85
N ALA A 93 0.13 -15.80 -2.20
CA ALA A 93 -0.32 -16.22 -0.89
C ALA A 93 -0.11 -15.12 0.17
N ALA A 94 1.02 -14.39 0.12
CA ALA A 94 1.29 -13.28 1.03
C ALA A 94 0.31 -12.11 0.82
N LEU A 95 0.04 -11.73 -0.45
CA LEU A 95 -0.91 -10.65 -0.77
C LEU A 95 -2.35 -11.03 -0.38
N GLU A 96 -2.79 -12.27 -0.67
CA GLU A 96 -4.10 -12.77 -0.25
C GLU A 96 -4.26 -12.82 1.27
N ALA A 97 -3.18 -13.12 1.98
CA ALA A 97 -3.15 -13.12 3.45
C ALA A 97 -3.14 -11.70 4.05
N GLY A 98 -3.02 -10.66 3.23
CA GLY A 98 -3.08 -9.26 3.65
C GLY A 98 -1.72 -8.57 3.77
N ALA A 99 -0.65 -9.06 3.13
CA ALA A 99 0.56 -8.28 2.93
C ALA A 99 0.23 -7.03 2.09
N ASN A 100 0.76 -5.90 2.49
CA ASN A 100 0.47 -4.62 1.85
C ASN A 100 1.22 -4.45 0.52
N ASP A 101 2.39 -5.07 0.40
CA ASP A 101 3.16 -5.10 -0.84
C ASP A 101 4.22 -6.22 -0.83
N VAL A 102 4.80 -6.50 -2.02
CA VAL A 102 5.89 -7.48 -2.17
C VAL A 102 7.00 -6.89 -3.01
N LEU A 103 8.21 -6.83 -2.48
CA LEU A 103 9.41 -6.43 -3.21
C LEU A 103 10.26 -7.62 -3.62
N LEU A 104 10.76 -7.57 -4.85
CA LEU A 104 11.62 -8.64 -5.40
C LEU A 104 13.09 -8.29 -5.23
N LYS A 105 13.90 -9.32 -4.93
CA LYS A 105 15.36 -9.22 -4.96
C LYS A 105 15.86 -9.24 -6.43
N PRO A 106 16.89 -8.45 -6.78
CA PRO A 106 17.70 -7.59 -5.93
C PRO A 106 16.94 -6.33 -5.51
N LEU A 107 17.05 -5.94 -4.21
CA LEU A 107 16.31 -4.82 -3.65
C LEU A 107 16.94 -3.48 -4.04
N ASP A 108 16.18 -2.67 -4.75
CA ASP A 108 16.47 -1.26 -4.92
C ASP A 108 16.23 -0.50 -3.60
N CYS A 109 17.23 0.26 -3.14
CA CYS A 109 17.15 1.00 -1.90
C CYS A 109 16.09 2.10 -1.92
N THR A 110 15.99 2.81 -3.06
CA THR A 110 15.08 3.95 -3.21
C THR A 110 13.63 3.46 -3.15
N LEU A 111 13.36 2.37 -3.85
CA LEU A 111 12.04 1.73 -3.85
C LEU A 111 11.68 1.16 -2.46
N LEU A 112 12.62 0.48 -1.80
CA LEU A 112 12.41 -0.06 -0.45
C LEU A 112 12.04 1.06 0.54
N LEU A 113 12.83 2.14 0.57
CA LEU A 113 12.59 3.26 1.47
C LEU A 113 11.31 4.03 1.13
N GLY A 114 11.00 4.22 -0.16
CA GLY A 114 9.76 4.83 -0.61
C GLY A 114 8.53 4.03 -0.16
N ARG A 115 8.56 2.69 -0.33
CA ARG A 115 7.48 1.80 0.14
C ARG A 115 7.34 1.81 1.65
N ALA A 116 8.45 1.72 2.40
CA ALA A 116 8.41 1.77 3.85
C ALA A 116 7.78 3.07 4.35
N ARG A 117 8.20 4.24 3.81
CA ARG A 117 7.61 5.54 4.16
C ARG A 117 6.12 5.61 3.83
N SER A 118 5.74 5.16 2.65
CA SER A 118 4.34 5.18 2.21
C SER A 118 3.44 4.34 3.12
N LEU A 119 3.87 3.14 3.49
CA LEU A 119 3.11 2.23 4.35
C LEU A 119 2.98 2.77 5.78
N ILE A 120 4.06 3.31 6.35
CA ILE A 120 4.04 3.91 7.69
C ILE A 120 3.13 5.16 7.72
N ARG A 121 3.21 6.02 6.68
CA ARG A 121 2.31 7.19 6.58
C ARG A 121 0.85 6.79 6.48
N ALA A 122 0.54 5.77 5.66
CA ALA A 122 -0.83 5.28 5.51
C ALA A 122 -1.40 4.76 6.83
N ARG A 123 -0.60 4.00 7.61
CA ARG A 123 -0.97 3.56 8.95
C ARG A 123 -1.23 4.73 9.90
N ASN A 124 -0.26 5.66 10.01
CA ASN A 124 -0.40 6.80 10.92
C ASN A 124 -1.65 7.63 10.60
N ALA A 125 -1.97 7.80 9.30
CA ALA A 125 -3.20 8.48 8.90
C ALA A 125 -4.45 7.71 9.33
N ALA A 126 -4.46 6.37 9.23
CA ALA A 126 -5.57 5.54 9.69
C ALA A 126 -5.74 5.63 11.22
N ASP A 127 -4.64 5.52 11.99
CA ASP A 127 -4.63 5.61 13.45
C ASP A 127 -5.14 7.01 13.91
N GLU A 128 -4.76 8.10 13.21
CA GLU A 128 -5.28 9.42 13.49
C GLU A 128 -6.80 9.54 13.23
N TRP A 129 -7.31 8.89 12.20
CA TRP A 129 -8.73 8.86 11.90
C TRP A 129 -9.52 8.13 12.98
N GLU A 130 -9.04 6.95 13.40
CA GLU A 130 -9.68 6.17 14.48
C GLU A 130 -9.72 6.96 15.78
N MET A 131 -8.60 7.60 16.18
CA MET A 131 -8.57 8.43 17.38
C MET A 131 -9.53 9.62 17.33
N ARG A 132 -9.68 10.27 16.18
CA ARG A 132 -10.63 11.38 16.00
C ARG A 132 -12.07 10.90 16.08
N ASP A 133 -12.38 9.76 15.46
CA ASP A 133 -13.71 9.18 15.48
C ASP A 133 -14.11 8.74 16.90
N ASP A 134 -13.21 8.09 17.62
CA ASP A 134 -13.42 7.72 19.02
C ASP A 134 -13.60 8.93 19.94
N THR A 135 -12.82 10.00 19.73
CA THR A 135 -12.97 11.24 20.49
C THR A 135 -14.31 11.90 20.16
N SER A 136 -14.72 11.93 18.91
CA SER A 136 -16.01 12.49 18.48
C SER A 136 -17.18 11.69 19.07
N ARG A 137 -17.08 10.37 19.14
CA ARG A 137 -18.08 9.50 19.79
C ARG A 137 -18.12 9.75 21.29
N ALA A 138 -16.97 9.83 21.95
CA ALA A 138 -16.88 10.05 23.38
C ALA A 138 -17.46 11.40 23.81
N LEU A 139 -17.35 12.43 22.95
CA LEU A 139 -17.91 13.76 23.15
C LEU A 139 -19.39 13.90 22.71
N GLY A 140 -19.99 12.82 22.16
CA GLY A 140 -21.37 12.87 21.66
C GLY A 140 -21.56 13.74 20.40
N LEU A 141 -20.46 14.06 19.71
CA LEU A 141 -20.44 14.88 18.50
C LEU A 141 -20.47 14.03 17.22
N ALA A 142 -20.35 12.71 17.36
CA ALA A 142 -20.45 11.81 16.22
C ALA A 142 -21.91 11.79 15.72
N GLU A 143 -22.12 12.11 14.46
CA GLU A 143 -23.36 11.74 13.79
C GLU A 143 -23.53 10.21 13.95
N PRO A 144 -24.78 9.70 14.20
CA PRO A 144 -24.98 8.28 14.30
C PRO A 144 -24.39 7.64 13.03
N ALA A 145 -23.35 6.85 13.20
CA ALA A 145 -22.73 6.14 12.10
C ALA A 145 -23.86 5.38 11.41
N ALA A 146 -24.24 5.82 10.22
CA ALA A 146 -25.11 5.03 9.37
C ALA A 146 -24.44 3.66 9.37
N GLN A 147 -25.15 2.65 9.87
CA GLN A 147 -24.64 1.30 10.01
C GLN A 147 -24.09 0.92 8.64
N PHE A 148 -22.79 1.06 8.46
CA PHE A 148 -22.06 0.49 7.34
C PHE A 148 -22.03 -1.01 7.54
N THR A 149 -23.23 -1.60 7.52
CA THR A 149 -23.38 -3.03 7.33
C THR A 149 -22.86 -3.33 5.94
N ALA A 150 -22.07 -4.32 5.88
CA ALA A 150 -21.38 -5.03 4.80
C ALA A 150 -22.02 -5.13 3.39
N GLU A 151 -22.80 -4.16 2.96
CA GLU A 151 -23.21 -3.98 1.57
C GLU A 151 -22.19 -3.19 0.73
N PHE A 152 -20.91 -3.22 1.16
CA PHE A 152 -19.78 -2.61 0.47
C PHE A 152 -19.50 -3.20 -0.92
N THR A 153 -20.26 -4.18 -1.34
CA THR A 153 -19.98 -4.95 -2.57
C THR A 153 -20.67 -4.45 -3.83
N ALA A 154 -21.57 -3.47 -3.76
CA ALA A 154 -22.40 -3.15 -4.91
C ALA A 154 -22.13 -1.80 -5.59
N ARG A 155 -21.31 -0.90 -5.04
CA ARG A 155 -21.21 0.48 -5.55
C ARG A 155 -19.80 1.09 -5.58
N SER A 156 -18.73 0.35 -5.31
CA SER A 156 -17.38 0.91 -5.42
C SER A 156 -17.15 1.42 -6.85
N HIS A 157 -16.62 2.64 -6.95
CA HIS A 157 -16.36 3.31 -8.22
C HIS A 157 -14.86 3.53 -8.39
N CYS A 158 -14.26 2.88 -9.40
CA CYS A 158 -12.86 3.05 -9.76
C CYS A 158 -12.75 3.76 -11.12
N VAL A 159 -11.85 4.72 -11.20
CA VAL A 159 -11.56 5.44 -12.45
C VAL A 159 -10.17 5.06 -12.94
N ILE A 160 -10.11 4.48 -14.14
CA ILE A 160 -8.84 4.17 -14.82
C ILE A 160 -8.44 5.39 -15.66
N ILE A 161 -7.26 5.92 -15.39
CA ILE A 161 -6.72 7.10 -16.07
C ILE A 161 -5.54 6.65 -16.94
N HIS A 162 -5.63 6.88 -18.23
CA HIS A 162 -4.57 6.64 -19.20
C HIS A 162 -4.66 7.63 -20.35
N SER A 163 -3.53 8.00 -20.91
CA SER A 163 -3.47 8.89 -22.08
C SER A 163 -3.92 8.22 -23.39
N ASP A 164 -3.84 6.89 -23.45
CA ASP A 164 -4.31 6.08 -24.60
C ASP A 164 -5.63 5.37 -24.27
N SER A 165 -6.68 5.74 -25.00
CA SER A 165 -8.02 5.19 -24.84
C SER A 165 -8.10 3.68 -25.15
N ALA A 166 -7.34 3.19 -26.13
CA ALA A 166 -7.35 1.78 -26.50
C ALA A 166 -6.77 0.90 -25.40
N MET A 167 -5.69 1.35 -24.75
CA MET A 167 -5.09 0.65 -23.61
C MET A 167 -6.02 0.67 -22.40
N SER A 168 -6.67 1.77 -22.11
CA SER A 168 -7.65 1.89 -21.03
C SER A 168 -8.82 0.92 -21.19
N VAL A 169 -9.34 0.79 -22.42
CA VAL A 169 -10.43 -0.16 -22.74
C VAL A 169 -9.97 -1.60 -22.52
N ASN A 170 -8.74 -1.94 -22.95
CA ASN A 170 -8.19 -3.28 -22.73
C ASN A 170 -8.02 -3.61 -21.26
N TRP A 171 -7.49 -2.70 -20.46
CA TRP A 171 -7.39 -2.85 -19.01
C TRP A 171 -8.76 -3.04 -18.36
N ALA A 172 -9.74 -2.19 -18.70
CA ALA A 172 -11.08 -2.30 -18.18
C ALA A 172 -11.73 -3.65 -18.51
N LYS A 173 -11.52 -4.18 -19.71
CA LYS A 173 -12.02 -5.49 -20.14
C LYS A 173 -11.51 -6.63 -19.26
N HIS A 174 -10.21 -6.59 -18.89
CA HIS A 174 -9.59 -7.63 -18.07
C HIS A 174 -9.91 -7.48 -16.58
N LEU A 175 -10.08 -6.25 -16.08
CA LEU A 175 -10.34 -5.99 -14.67
C LEU A 175 -11.81 -6.15 -14.30
N ARG A 176 -12.77 -5.82 -15.19
CA ARG A 176 -14.21 -5.92 -14.91
C ARG A 176 -14.67 -7.26 -14.34
N PRO A 177 -14.23 -8.43 -14.85
CA PRO A 177 -14.67 -9.71 -14.30
C PRO A 177 -14.08 -10.03 -12.93
N GLN A 178 -13.00 -9.36 -12.54
CA GLN A 178 -12.26 -9.61 -11.30
C GLN A 178 -12.64 -8.61 -10.18
N LEU A 179 -13.17 -7.45 -10.55
CA LEU A 179 -13.51 -6.39 -9.60
C LEU A 179 -15.03 -6.27 -9.48
N ARG A 180 -15.51 -6.28 -8.24
CA ARG A 180 -16.92 -5.96 -7.93
C ARG A 180 -17.15 -4.45 -7.86
N ALA A 181 -16.58 -3.69 -8.81
CA ALA A 181 -16.61 -2.24 -8.83
C ALA A 181 -17.08 -1.70 -10.19
N ARG A 182 -17.72 -0.55 -10.17
CA ARG A 182 -18.00 0.21 -11.38
C ARG A 182 -16.67 0.79 -11.91
N LEU A 183 -16.27 0.40 -13.11
CA LEU A 183 -15.09 0.93 -13.77
C LEU A 183 -15.49 1.99 -14.80
N THR A 184 -14.94 3.19 -14.68
CA THR A 184 -15.01 4.26 -15.68
C THR A 184 -13.63 4.57 -16.21
N LEU A 185 -13.59 4.99 -17.46
CA LEU A 185 -12.36 5.39 -18.15
C LEU A 185 -12.37 6.91 -18.27
N ALA A 186 -11.25 7.54 -17.99
CA ALA A 186 -11.09 8.97 -18.13
C ALA A 186 -9.69 9.32 -18.63
N ASN A 187 -9.58 10.39 -19.38
CA ASN A 187 -8.29 11.04 -19.57
C ASN A 187 -7.93 11.88 -18.31
N PRO A 188 -6.68 12.33 -18.16
CA PRO A 188 -6.26 13.09 -16.98
C PRO A 188 -7.09 14.34 -16.67
N GLU A 189 -7.54 15.06 -17.68
CA GLU A 189 -8.36 16.27 -17.51
C GLU A 189 -9.80 15.95 -17.13
N GLU A 190 -10.36 14.90 -17.71
CA GLU A 190 -11.71 14.42 -17.39
C GLU A 190 -11.81 13.86 -16.00
N ALA A 191 -10.77 13.17 -15.50
CA ALA A 191 -10.74 12.60 -14.17
C ALA A 191 -10.94 13.66 -13.07
N ILE A 192 -10.27 14.80 -13.19
CA ILE A 192 -10.39 15.93 -12.25
C ILE A 192 -11.79 16.55 -12.33
N ARG A 193 -12.28 16.80 -13.56
CA ARG A 193 -13.62 17.39 -13.78
C ARG A 193 -14.75 16.47 -13.30
N ALA A 194 -14.65 15.17 -13.57
CA ALA A 194 -15.65 14.20 -13.15
C ALA A 194 -15.72 14.05 -11.63
N ALA A 195 -14.58 14.08 -10.94
CA ALA A 195 -14.53 14.07 -9.48
C ALA A 195 -15.19 15.32 -8.88
N ALA A 196 -15.02 16.47 -9.50
CA ALA A 196 -15.66 17.72 -9.05
C ALA A 196 -17.18 17.73 -9.28
N ALA A 197 -17.68 17.08 -10.35
CA ALA A 197 -19.09 17.11 -10.72
C ALA A 197 -19.92 16.01 -10.05
N ASN A 198 -19.36 14.82 -9.87
CA ASN A 198 -20.09 13.61 -9.43
C ASN A 198 -19.64 13.09 -8.05
N GLY A 199 -18.77 13.81 -7.36
CA GLY A 199 -18.08 13.35 -6.17
C GLY A 199 -16.84 12.50 -6.49
N PRO A 200 -15.92 12.32 -5.51
CA PRO A 200 -14.71 11.56 -5.71
C PRO A 200 -15.04 10.07 -5.90
N PRO A 201 -14.30 9.36 -6.77
CA PRO A 201 -14.37 7.90 -6.81
C PRO A 201 -13.69 7.30 -5.58
N ASP A 202 -13.90 6.01 -5.33
CA ASP A 202 -13.23 5.30 -4.25
C ASP A 202 -11.74 5.08 -4.55
N ALA A 203 -11.39 4.91 -5.84
CA ALA A 203 -10.01 4.77 -6.27
C ALA A 203 -9.76 5.30 -7.69
N PHE A 204 -8.56 5.84 -7.88
CA PHE A 204 -7.99 6.09 -9.20
C PHE A 204 -6.94 5.02 -9.52
N VAL A 205 -6.95 4.51 -10.73
CA VAL A 205 -5.90 3.64 -11.28
C VAL A 205 -5.19 4.42 -12.40
N LEU A 206 -3.98 4.87 -12.11
CA LEU A 206 -3.17 5.63 -13.05
C LEU A 206 -2.15 4.72 -13.72
N VAL A 207 -2.28 4.53 -15.03
CA VAL A 207 -1.35 3.72 -15.82
C VAL A 207 -0.29 4.62 -16.40
N LEU A 208 0.96 4.43 -15.98
CA LEU A 208 2.12 5.18 -16.48
C LEU A 208 2.61 4.56 -17.80
N PRO A 209 2.73 5.34 -18.87
CA PRO A 209 3.30 4.88 -20.11
C PRO A 209 4.81 4.64 -19.98
N GLN A 210 5.39 3.96 -20.96
CA GLN A 210 6.83 3.66 -20.99
C GLN A 210 7.70 4.89 -21.31
N ASP A 211 7.13 5.92 -21.94
CA ASP A 211 7.88 7.11 -22.34
C ASP A 211 8.04 8.10 -21.17
N PRO A 212 9.22 8.72 -21.02
CA PRO A 212 9.53 9.60 -19.89
C PRO A 212 8.73 10.91 -19.87
N VAL A 213 8.32 11.44 -21.01
CA VAL A 213 7.58 12.73 -21.10
C VAL A 213 6.17 12.60 -20.49
N PRO A 214 5.40 11.55 -20.80
CA PRO A 214 4.12 11.30 -20.12
C PRO A 214 4.25 10.98 -18.64
N ALA A 215 5.38 10.43 -18.18
CA ALA A 215 5.61 10.14 -16.76
C ALA A 215 5.60 11.41 -15.91
N THR A 216 6.22 12.49 -16.40
CA THR A 216 6.19 13.80 -15.71
C THR A 216 4.77 14.38 -15.61
N ALA A 217 3.97 14.22 -16.67
CA ALA A 217 2.57 14.64 -16.66
C ALA A 217 1.74 13.81 -15.65
N ALA A 218 2.02 12.52 -15.54
CA ALA A 218 1.38 11.64 -14.57
C ALA A 218 1.73 12.02 -13.11
N LEU A 219 2.99 12.34 -12.80
CA LEU A 219 3.37 12.83 -11.47
C LEU A 219 2.69 14.15 -11.12
N ARG A 220 2.55 15.07 -12.09
CA ARG A 220 1.78 16.31 -11.90
C ARG A 220 0.31 16.01 -11.60
N LEU A 221 -0.29 15.04 -12.29
CA LEU A 221 -1.66 14.62 -12.02
C LEU A 221 -1.79 14.06 -10.59
N ILE A 222 -0.87 13.21 -10.14
CA ILE A 222 -0.84 12.70 -8.78
C ILE A 222 -0.81 13.86 -7.78
N SER A 223 0.12 14.81 -7.94
CA SER A 223 0.20 16.01 -7.10
C SER A 223 -1.10 16.81 -7.10
N THR A 224 -1.73 16.99 -8.27
CA THR A 224 -3.01 17.71 -8.37
C THR A 224 -4.13 17.00 -7.65
N LEU A 225 -4.25 15.67 -7.80
CA LEU A 225 -5.25 14.86 -7.10
C LEU A 225 -5.05 14.90 -5.58
N ARG A 226 -3.80 14.88 -5.10
CA ARG A 226 -3.49 14.97 -3.66
C ARG A 226 -3.68 16.38 -3.09
N ALA A 227 -3.49 17.42 -3.89
CA ALA A 227 -3.72 18.81 -3.48
C ALA A 227 -5.20 19.17 -3.43
N ASN A 228 -6.08 18.48 -4.15
CA ASN A 228 -7.50 18.77 -4.20
C ASN A 228 -8.22 18.21 -2.96
N ALA A 229 -8.96 19.04 -2.25
CA ALA A 229 -9.68 18.67 -1.02
C ALA A 229 -10.66 17.50 -1.20
N GLN A 230 -11.26 17.36 -2.38
CA GLN A 230 -12.23 16.29 -2.66
C GLN A 230 -11.56 14.94 -2.98
N THR A 231 -10.36 14.94 -3.59
CA THR A 231 -9.70 13.73 -4.08
C THR A 231 -8.47 13.32 -3.29
N ARG A 232 -7.99 14.14 -2.36
CA ARG A 232 -6.76 13.88 -1.59
C ARG A 232 -6.78 12.57 -0.80
N HIS A 233 -7.96 12.12 -0.37
CA HIS A 233 -8.16 10.88 0.41
C HIS A 233 -8.57 9.69 -0.45
N THR A 234 -8.83 9.89 -1.76
CA THR A 234 -9.14 8.81 -2.69
C THR A 234 -7.98 7.85 -2.83
N GLY A 235 -8.24 6.56 -2.86
CA GLY A 235 -7.23 5.54 -3.14
C GLY A 235 -6.55 5.82 -4.50
N LEU A 236 -5.22 5.75 -4.57
CA LEU A 236 -4.48 5.95 -5.81
C LEU A 236 -3.55 4.77 -6.06
N LEU A 237 -3.84 3.99 -7.10
CA LEU A 237 -3.00 2.91 -7.58
C LEU A 237 -2.24 3.38 -8.81
N VAL A 238 -0.91 3.32 -8.76
CA VAL A 238 -0.05 3.66 -9.90
C VAL A 238 0.50 2.37 -10.49
N VAL A 239 0.25 2.15 -11.77
CA VAL A 239 0.70 0.99 -12.53
C VAL A 239 1.77 1.42 -13.53
N GLN A 240 2.97 0.88 -13.39
CA GLN A 240 4.07 1.08 -14.34
C GLN A 240 4.10 -0.07 -15.36
N LEU A 241 4.14 0.27 -16.64
CA LEU A 241 4.28 -0.71 -17.72
C LEU A 241 5.75 -1.15 -17.89
N ALA A 242 6.70 -0.28 -17.54
CA ALA A 242 8.12 -0.61 -17.43
C ALA A 242 8.62 -0.26 -16.04
N PRO A 243 9.37 -1.15 -15.36
CA PRO A 243 9.87 -0.89 -14.03
C PRO A 243 10.83 0.30 -14.01
N ASP A 244 10.52 1.32 -13.21
CA ASP A 244 11.39 2.46 -12.93
C ASP A 244 11.31 2.76 -11.42
N ALA A 245 12.37 2.41 -10.70
CA ALA A 245 12.42 2.54 -9.25
C ALA A 245 12.40 4.00 -8.79
N ALA A 246 13.02 4.92 -9.53
CA ALA A 246 13.04 6.34 -9.19
C ALA A 246 11.66 6.98 -9.36
N LEU A 247 10.98 6.66 -10.46
CA LEU A 247 9.61 7.10 -10.71
C LEU A 247 8.63 6.53 -9.68
N ALA A 248 8.78 5.23 -9.35
CA ALA A 248 7.95 4.58 -8.34
C ALA A 248 8.13 5.24 -6.96
N ALA A 249 9.37 5.51 -6.54
CA ALA A 249 9.65 6.17 -5.27
C ALA A 249 9.08 7.59 -5.24
N THR A 250 9.23 8.37 -6.33
CA THR A 250 8.65 9.71 -6.42
C THR A 250 7.12 9.69 -6.34
N ALA A 251 6.48 8.74 -7.01
CA ALA A 251 5.02 8.58 -6.96
C ALA A 251 4.52 8.18 -5.57
N LEU A 252 5.33 7.46 -4.79
CA LEU A 252 5.00 7.07 -3.41
C LEU A 252 5.19 8.21 -2.40
N ASP A 253 6.05 9.18 -2.70
CA ASP A 253 6.28 10.35 -1.84
C ASP A 253 5.23 11.46 -2.03
N LEU A 254 4.44 11.39 -3.12
CA LEU A 254 3.30 12.28 -3.41
C LEU A 254 1.98 11.74 -2.83
#